data_5a75c7033aceaf07b7fc495e51a6ec63
#
_entry.id   5a75c7033aceaf07b7fc495e51a6ec63
#
_cell.length_a   1.000
_cell.length_b   1.000
_cell.length_c   1.000
_cell.angle_alpha   90.00
_cell.angle_beta   90.00
_cell.angle_gamma   90.00
#
_symmetry.space_group_name_H-M   'P 1'
#
loop_
_entity.id
_entity.type
_entity.pdbx_description
1 polymer ?
#
loop_
_entity_poly.entity_id
_entity_poly.type
_entity_poly.pdbx_seq_one_letter_code
_entity_poly.pdbx_strand_id
1 'polypeptide(L)'
;MNNLDPEVAERPEDLVVYGGTGRAARSWEAFDAIVESLKDLESDETLLVQSGKPVGIWKTNEWAPRVLIANSNLVGDWANWEHFRKLEDEGLMMYGQMTAGSWIYIATQGILQGTFETFAAVAKKRFDDTLAGTLTLTAGCGGMGGAPPLAGTLNKGVCLIIDVDEKRLKRRQGKRYLDEVTDNLDDAIKQVNEAKEAKKPLSVGLVGNAAELYPEILRRHKDGELTVDIVTDQTSAHDPLSYLPTEITVEDWQSEAKSDPETFTKKAREAMAAQVQAMVEFLSLIHI
;
A
#
# COMPACT_ATOMS: atom_id res chain seq x y z
N MET A 1 -18.62 6.14 -0.56
CA MET A 1 -18.89 6.41 -1.99
C MET A 1 -17.66 6.94 -2.71
N ASN A 2 -17.03 8.03 -2.27
CA ASN A 2 -15.84 8.58 -2.96
C ASN A 2 -14.68 7.59 -3.16
N ASN A 3 -14.48 6.64 -2.25
CA ASN A 3 -13.42 5.64 -2.36
C ASN A 3 -13.69 4.56 -3.41
N LEU A 4 -14.89 4.51 -3.96
CA LEU A 4 -15.27 3.65 -5.09
C LEU A 4 -15.33 4.41 -6.42
N ASP A 5 -14.89 5.66 -6.46
CA ASP A 5 -14.68 6.38 -7.69
C ASP A 5 -13.63 5.65 -8.55
N PRO A 6 -13.88 5.42 -9.86
CA PRO A 6 -12.93 4.75 -10.75
C PRO A 6 -11.54 5.41 -10.82
N GLU A 7 -11.45 6.71 -10.48
CA GLU A 7 -10.15 7.38 -10.37
C GLU A 7 -9.43 7.09 -9.05
N VAL A 8 -10.10 6.50 -8.06
CA VAL A 8 -9.58 6.28 -6.71
C VAL A 8 -9.42 4.80 -6.40
N ALA A 9 -10.45 4.00 -6.64
CA ALA A 9 -10.47 2.58 -6.31
C ALA A 9 -9.62 1.73 -7.28
N GLU A 10 -9.07 0.64 -6.80
CA GLU A 10 -8.34 -0.32 -7.63
C GLU A 10 -9.27 -1.09 -8.57
N ARG A 11 -10.40 -1.57 -8.05
CA ARG A 11 -11.46 -2.26 -8.80
C ARG A 11 -12.82 -1.89 -8.22
N PRO A 12 -13.38 -0.75 -8.62
CA PRO A 12 -14.65 -0.27 -8.06
C PRO A 12 -15.83 -1.22 -8.34
N GLU A 13 -15.81 -1.93 -9.45
CA GLU A 13 -16.81 -2.94 -9.83
C GLU A 13 -16.91 -4.10 -8.83
N ASP A 14 -15.79 -4.46 -8.20
CA ASP A 14 -15.67 -5.49 -7.17
C ASP A 14 -15.75 -4.94 -5.73
N LEU A 15 -16.07 -3.64 -5.58
CA LEU A 15 -16.01 -2.90 -4.31
C LEU A 15 -14.61 -2.83 -3.68
N VAL A 16 -13.56 -3.13 -4.44
CA VAL A 16 -12.18 -3.11 -3.97
C VAL A 16 -11.63 -1.69 -4.02
N VAL A 17 -11.33 -1.16 -2.84
CA VAL A 17 -10.79 0.20 -2.68
C VAL A 17 -9.29 0.20 -2.92
N TYR A 18 -8.53 -0.62 -2.19
CA TYR A 18 -7.07 -0.74 -2.33
C TYR A 18 -6.55 -2.01 -1.64
N GLY A 19 -5.25 -2.29 -1.84
CA GLY A 19 -4.56 -3.39 -1.18
C GLY A 19 -4.94 -4.77 -1.72
N GLY A 20 -5.18 -4.86 -3.02
CA GLY A 20 -5.47 -6.09 -3.75
C GLY A 20 -6.89 -6.60 -3.56
N THR A 21 -7.35 -6.85 -2.34
CA THR A 21 -8.67 -7.41 -2.03
C THR A 21 -9.45 -6.65 -0.96
N GLY A 22 -8.95 -5.51 -0.49
CA GLY A 22 -9.60 -4.69 0.56
C GLY A 22 -10.90 -4.03 0.09
N ARG A 23 -12.05 -4.58 0.53
CA ARG A 23 -13.39 -4.16 0.10
C ARG A 23 -14.03 -3.14 1.05
N ALA A 24 -14.87 -2.27 0.49
CA ALA A 24 -15.71 -1.33 1.23
C ALA A 24 -17.01 -1.98 1.76
N ALA A 25 -17.52 -2.99 1.07
CA ALA A 25 -18.70 -3.77 1.46
C ALA A 25 -18.56 -5.20 0.92
N ARG A 26 -19.34 -6.14 1.48
CA ARG A 26 -19.28 -7.57 1.13
C ARG A 26 -19.77 -7.85 -0.30
N SER A 27 -20.82 -7.15 -0.71
CA SER A 27 -21.43 -7.23 -2.03
C SER A 27 -22.12 -5.90 -2.37
N TRP A 28 -22.52 -5.70 -3.62
CA TRP A 28 -23.30 -4.53 -4.02
C TRP A 28 -24.65 -4.47 -3.30
N GLU A 29 -25.32 -5.60 -3.08
CA GLU A 29 -26.56 -5.68 -2.30
C GLU A 29 -26.32 -5.18 -0.85
N ALA A 30 -25.23 -5.62 -0.22
CA ALA A 30 -24.86 -5.16 1.11
C ALA A 30 -24.48 -3.66 1.12
N PHE A 31 -23.81 -3.18 0.08
CA PHE A 31 -23.49 -1.77 -0.09
C PHE A 31 -24.76 -0.89 -0.16
N ASP A 32 -25.71 -1.27 -1.00
CA ASP A 32 -26.98 -0.55 -1.14
C ASP A 32 -27.77 -0.56 0.18
N ALA A 33 -27.84 -1.71 0.85
CA ALA A 33 -28.52 -1.83 2.15
C ALA A 33 -27.83 -0.97 3.24
N ILE A 34 -26.51 -0.83 3.23
CA ILE A 34 -25.78 0.08 4.13
C ILE A 34 -26.15 1.53 3.83
N VAL A 35 -26.16 1.92 2.54
CA VAL A 35 -26.47 3.30 2.13
C VAL A 35 -27.90 3.68 2.51
N GLU A 36 -28.87 2.81 2.28
CA GLU A 36 -30.27 3.05 2.69
C GLU A 36 -30.40 3.13 4.22
N SER A 37 -29.81 2.18 4.96
CA SER A 37 -29.81 2.23 6.43
C SER A 37 -29.23 3.54 6.96
N LEU A 38 -28.16 4.06 6.37
CA LEU A 38 -27.56 5.34 6.79
C LEU A 38 -28.43 6.56 6.51
N LYS A 39 -29.30 6.51 5.48
CA LYS A 39 -30.26 7.59 5.19
C LYS A 39 -31.39 7.61 6.22
N ASP A 40 -31.85 6.43 6.64
CA ASP A 40 -33.01 6.26 7.50
C ASP A 40 -32.65 6.31 9.00
N LEU A 41 -31.38 6.31 9.36
CA LEU A 41 -30.87 6.23 10.72
C LEU A 41 -31.25 7.47 11.55
N GLU A 42 -31.99 7.26 12.64
CA GLU A 42 -32.36 8.32 13.58
C GLU A 42 -31.15 8.82 14.41
N SER A 43 -31.29 9.99 15.05
CA SER A 43 -30.19 10.62 15.78
C SER A 43 -29.67 9.83 16.98
N ASP A 44 -30.47 8.92 17.53
CA ASP A 44 -30.16 8.06 18.67
C ASP A 44 -30.07 6.57 18.30
N GLU A 45 -29.71 6.30 17.05
CA GLU A 45 -29.50 4.95 16.52
C GLU A 45 -28.08 4.71 16.03
N THR A 46 -27.64 3.46 16.12
CA THR A 46 -26.33 2.99 15.67
C THR A 46 -26.49 1.83 14.71
N LEU A 47 -25.98 1.98 13.50
CA LEU A 47 -25.90 0.90 12.51
C LEU A 47 -24.75 -0.05 12.86
N LEU A 48 -25.04 -1.34 12.86
CA LEU A 48 -24.05 -2.41 13.04
C LEU A 48 -23.71 -3.03 11.69
N VAL A 49 -22.42 -3.08 11.36
CA VAL A 49 -21.90 -3.68 10.12
C VAL A 49 -20.87 -4.73 10.47
N GLN A 50 -21.03 -5.93 9.94
CA GLN A 50 -20.10 -7.03 10.14
C GLN A 50 -19.59 -7.56 8.80
N SER A 51 -18.27 -7.56 8.63
CA SER A 51 -17.61 -7.99 7.40
C SER A 51 -18.33 -7.48 6.14
N GLY A 52 -18.60 -6.16 6.13
CA GLY A 52 -19.18 -5.45 5.01
C GLY A 52 -20.67 -5.70 4.76
N LYS A 53 -21.43 -6.24 5.74
CA LYS A 53 -22.89 -6.42 5.67
C LYS A 53 -23.57 -5.73 6.84
N PRO A 54 -24.68 -4.96 6.64
CA PRO A 54 -25.46 -4.42 7.74
C PRO A 54 -26.19 -5.58 8.43
N VAL A 55 -26.06 -5.67 9.76
CA VAL A 55 -26.60 -6.76 10.56
C VAL A 55 -27.64 -6.31 11.57
N GLY A 56 -27.79 -5.02 11.78
CA GLY A 56 -28.83 -4.47 12.66
C GLY A 56 -28.68 -2.97 12.91
N ILE A 57 -29.74 -2.38 13.44
CA ILE A 57 -29.79 -1.01 13.96
C ILE A 57 -30.16 -1.10 15.43
N TRP A 58 -29.37 -0.50 16.28
CA TRP A 58 -29.62 -0.46 17.71
C TRP A 58 -30.04 0.94 18.15
N LYS A 59 -31.06 1.00 18.99
CA LYS A 59 -31.38 2.22 19.71
C LYS A 59 -30.31 2.50 20.74
N THR A 60 -29.68 3.65 20.66
CA THR A 60 -28.59 4.08 21.50
C THR A 60 -28.89 5.46 22.12
N ASN A 61 -28.08 6.45 21.85
CA ASN A 61 -28.29 7.84 22.25
C ASN A 61 -27.58 8.80 21.26
N GLU A 62 -27.90 10.07 21.34
CA GLU A 62 -27.38 11.09 20.43
C GLU A 62 -25.85 11.25 20.43
N TRP A 63 -25.17 10.78 21.47
CA TRP A 63 -23.71 10.83 21.61
C TRP A 63 -23.02 9.52 21.19
N ALA A 64 -23.78 8.47 20.91
CA ALA A 64 -23.25 7.19 20.47
C ALA A 64 -22.69 7.26 19.06
N PRO A 65 -21.71 6.39 18.71
CA PRO A 65 -21.24 6.25 17.34
C PRO A 65 -22.39 5.94 16.38
N ARG A 66 -22.42 6.59 15.22
CA ARG A 66 -23.46 6.35 14.20
C ARG A 66 -23.33 4.97 13.56
N VAL A 67 -22.10 4.44 13.49
CA VAL A 67 -21.78 3.15 12.90
C VAL A 67 -20.78 2.42 13.78
N LEU A 68 -21.00 1.13 14.01
CA LEU A 68 -20.03 0.19 14.56
C LEU A 68 -19.71 -0.86 13.49
N ILE A 69 -18.44 -0.97 13.15
CA ILE A 69 -17.94 -1.89 12.13
C ILE A 69 -17.04 -2.92 12.77
N ALA A 70 -17.28 -4.20 12.45
CA ALA A 70 -16.43 -5.31 12.82
C ALA A 70 -16.12 -6.14 11.57
N ASN A 71 -14.84 -6.31 11.25
CA ASN A 71 -14.41 -7.04 10.07
C ASN A 71 -13.56 -8.25 10.44
N SER A 72 -13.76 -9.36 9.72
CA SER A 72 -12.86 -10.54 9.75
C SER A 72 -12.61 -11.10 11.16
N ASN A 73 -13.62 -11.14 12.01
CA ASN A 73 -13.51 -11.56 13.41
C ASN A 73 -13.45 -13.09 13.55
N LEU A 74 -12.40 -13.70 13.03
CA LEU A 74 -12.10 -15.11 13.26
C LEU A 74 -11.24 -15.27 14.52
N VAL A 75 -11.50 -16.29 15.33
CA VAL A 75 -10.84 -16.54 16.62
C VAL A 75 -10.43 -18.00 16.76
N GLY A 76 -9.41 -18.26 17.59
CA GLY A 76 -8.92 -19.60 17.88
C GLY A 76 -8.47 -20.33 16.62
N ASP A 77 -8.84 -21.59 16.50
CA ASP A 77 -8.43 -22.47 15.40
C ASP A 77 -9.03 -22.07 14.04
N TRP A 78 -10.08 -21.25 14.04
CA TRP A 78 -10.69 -20.72 12.81
C TRP A 78 -9.93 -19.49 12.25
N ALA A 79 -9.02 -18.90 13.00
CA ALA A 79 -8.26 -17.73 12.59
C ALA A 79 -7.08 -18.09 11.67
N ASN A 80 -7.37 -18.70 10.53
CA ASN A 80 -6.40 -19.06 9.51
C ASN A 80 -6.91 -18.67 8.12
N TRP A 81 -5.99 -18.55 7.16
CA TRP A 81 -6.31 -18.08 5.81
C TRP A 81 -7.18 -19.05 5.03
N GLU A 82 -7.04 -20.34 5.22
CA GLU A 82 -7.84 -21.36 4.53
C GLU A 82 -9.33 -21.20 4.88
N HIS A 83 -9.63 -21.10 6.18
CA HIS A 83 -11.00 -20.89 6.65
C HIS A 83 -11.53 -19.52 6.23
N PHE A 84 -10.70 -18.47 6.29
CA PHE A 84 -11.06 -17.14 5.83
C PHE A 84 -11.49 -17.14 4.35
N ARG A 85 -10.67 -17.72 3.46
CA ARG A 85 -10.97 -17.79 2.02
C ARG A 85 -12.23 -18.59 1.73
N LYS A 86 -12.43 -19.71 2.42
CA LYS A 86 -13.66 -20.48 2.32
C LYS A 86 -14.89 -19.65 2.63
N LEU A 87 -14.87 -18.88 3.73
CA LEU A 87 -16.00 -18.01 4.09
C LEU A 87 -16.17 -16.82 3.13
N GLU A 88 -15.08 -16.32 2.57
CA GLU A 88 -15.12 -15.27 1.54
C GLU A 88 -15.78 -15.77 0.26
N ASP A 89 -15.41 -16.96 -0.21
CA ASP A 89 -16.00 -17.63 -1.39
C ASP A 89 -17.48 -17.97 -1.20
N GLU A 90 -17.88 -18.32 0.02
CA GLU A 90 -19.28 -18.54 0.40
C GLU A 90 -20.08 -17.25 0.57
N GLY A 91 -19.46 -16.06 0.41
CA GLY A 91 -20.08 -14.75 0.60
C GLY A 91 -20.43 -14.42 2.06
N LEU A 92 -19.84 -15.13 3.02
CA LEU A 92 -20.09 -14.94 4.45
C LEU A 92 -19.11 -13.95 5.10
N MET A 93 -18.02 -13.62 4.42
CA MET A 93 -16.97 -12.74 4.90
C MET A 93 -16.41 -11.89 3.76
N MET A 94 -15.70 -10.81 4.10
CA MET A 94 -14.88 -10.06 3.17
C MET A 94 -13.57 -9.65 3.84
N TYR A 95 -12.53 -9.41 3.05
CA TYR A 95 -11.31 -8.77 3.53
C TYR A 95 -11.54 -7.24 3.64
N GLY A 96 -11.78 -6.78 4.85
CA GLY A 96 -12.00 -5.37 5.15
C GLY A 96 -10.71 -4.67 5.55
N GLN A 97 -9.72 -4.65 4.67
CA GLN A 97 -8.38 -4.13 4.97
C GLN A 97 -8.41 -2.70 5.51
N MET A 98 -7.86 -2.53 6.72
CA MET A 98 -7.64 -1.24 7.38
C MET A 98 -8.78 -0.23 7.16
N THR A 99 -8.47 0.93 6.57
CA THR A 99 -9.40 2.03 6.35
C THR A 99 -10.39 1.80 5.21
N ALA A 100 -10.11 0.89 4.26
CA ALA A 100 -11.06 0.51 3.21
C ALA A 100 -12.33 -0.09 3.81
N GLY A 101 -12.19 -1.08 4.67
CA GLY A 101 -13.30 -1.77 5.34
C GLY A 101 -13.95 -0.99 6.47
N SER A 102 -13.29 0.03 7.02
CA SER A 102 -13.83 0.90 8.08
C SER A 102 -14.37 2.24 7.58
N TRP A 103 -14.31 2.49 6.27
CA TRP A 103 -14.83 3.68 5.57
C TRP A 103 -14.23 5.02 6.00
N ILE A 104 -13.11 5.00 6.68
CA ILE A 104 -12.40 6.21 7.15
C ILE A 104 -11.16 6.53 6.33
N TYR A 105 -10.98 5.85 5.20
CA TYR A 105 -9.89 6.11 4.30
C TYR A 105 -10.02 7.49 3.64
N ILE A 106 -9.10 8.37 3.95
CA ILE A 106 -9.03 9.73 3.40
C ILE A 106 -8.05 9.83 2.22
N ALA A 107 -7.83 8.73 1.55
CA ALA A 107 -6.92 8.58 0.42
C ALA A 107 -5.46 8.90 0.76
N THR A 108 -4.64 9.07 -0.27
CA THR A 108 -3.20 9.33 -0.15
C THR A 108 -2.89 10.58 0.66
N GLN A 109 -3.80 11.54 0.74
CA GLN A 109 -3.61 12.78 1.50
C GLN A 109 -3.32 12.53 2.99
N GLY A 110 -4.09 11.67 3.65
CA GLY A 110 -3.88 11.35 5.07
C GLY A 110 -2.60 10.56 5.31
N ILE A 111 -2.26 9.66 4.38
CA ILE A 111 -1.00 8.92 4.41
C ILE A 111 0.19 9.85 4.15
N LEU A 112 0.03 10.84 3.25
CA LEU A 112 1.06 11.84 2.99
C LEU A 112 1.43 12.61 4.26
N GLN A 113 0.43 13.06 5.04
CA GLN A 113 0.68 13.76 6.30
C GLN A 113 1.46 12.89 7.28
N GLY A 114 1.02 11.65 7.54
CA GLY A 114 1.70 10.73 8.46
C GLY A 114 3.11 10.39 8.00
N THR A 115 3.32 10.19 6.71
CA THR A 115 4.65 9.91 6.14
C THR A 115 5.56 11.14 6.21
N PHE A 116 5.03 12.33 5.93
CA PHE A 116 5.77 13.59 6.06
C PHE A 116 6.27 13.79 7.49
N GLU A 117 5.39 13.63 8.49
CA GLU A 117 5.75 13.77 9.92
C GLU A 117 6.78 12.71 10.36
N THR A 118 6.64 11.47 9.84
CA THR A 118 7.62 10.41 10.09
C THR A 118 8.98 10.78 9.53
N PHE A 119 9.05 11.24 8.30
CA PHE A 119 10.31 11.67 7.67
C PHE A 119 10.90 12.91 8.34
N ALA A 120 10.07 13.86 8.77
CA ALA A 120 10.53 15.02 9.55
C ALA A 120 11.12 14.58 10.90
N ALA A 121 10.49 13.62 11.58
CA ALA A 121 11.04 13.06 12.83
C ALA A 121 12.36 12.32 12.60
N VAL A 122 12.49 11.59 11.50
CA VAL A 122 13.74 10.93 11.09
C VAL A 122 14.82 11.98 10.78
N ALA A 123 14.48 13.02 9.99
CA ALA A 123 15.38 14.11 9.68
C ALA A 123 15.93 14.76 10.94
N LYS A 124 15.06 15.10 11.88
CA LYS A 124 15.43 15.69 13.18
C LYS A 124 16.32 14.77 14.01
N LYS A 125 16.04 13.47 14.01
CA LYS A 125 16.73 12.52 14.87
C LYS A 125 18.08 12.06 14.30
N ARG A 126 18.25 12.07 12.97
CA ARG A 126 19.36 11.39 12.28
C ARG A 126 20.13 12.25 11.27
N PHE A 127 19.55 13.35 10.76
CA PHE A 127 20.05 14.09 9.60
C PHE A 127 20.01 15.61 9.78
N ASP A 128 20.30 16.13 10.97
CA ASP A 128 20.38 17.58 11.25
C ASP A 128 19.17 18.37 10.77
N ASP A 129 17.97 17.89 11.09
CA ASP A 129 16.67 18.51 10.75
C ASP A 129 16.33 18.61 9.25
N THR A 130 17.05 17.93 8.36
CA THR A 130 16.76 17.94 6.93
C THR A 130 17.11 16.63 6.25
N LEU A 131 16.34 16.19 5.26
CA LEU A 131 16.70 15.09 4.39
C LEU A 131 17.47 15.54 3.12
N ALA A 132 17.90 16.81 3.06
CA ALA A 132 18.66 17.31 1.91
C ALA A 132 19.98 16.52 1.71
N GLY A 133 20.13 15.91 0.55
CA GLY A 133 21.28 15.05 0.24
C GLY A 133 21.17 13.61 0.76
N THR A 134 19.98 13.19 1.23
CA THR A 134 19.69 11.78 1.57
C THR A 134 18.85 11.11 0.51
N LEU A 135 18.97 9.79 0.38
CA LEU A 135 18.16 8.95 -0.49
C LEU A 135 17.30 8.00 0.33
N THR A 136 15.98 8.08 0.14
CA THR A 136 15.01 7.10 0.63
C THR A 136 14.70 6.10 -0.48
N LEU A 137 14.88 4.80 -0.20
CA LEU A 137 14.42 3.70 -1.05
C LEU A 137 13.11 3.15 -0.51
N THR A 138 12.12 2.99 -1.38
CA THR A 138 10.82 2.40 -1.04
C THR A 138 10.26 1.59 -2.21
N ALA A 139 9.24 0.77 -1.96
CA ALA A 139 8.52 0.05 -3.01
C ALA A 139 7.01 0.01 -2.75
N GLY A 140 6.25 -0.21 -3.83
CA GLY A 140 4.79 -0.18 -3.82
C GLY A 140 4.25 1.26 -3.96
N CYS A 141 3.66 1.58 -5.12
CA CYS A 141 3.12 2.90 -5.46
C CYS A 141 1.59 2.93 -5.52
N GLY A 142 0.95 2.09 -4.71
CA GLY A 142 -0.50 2.02 -4.57
C GLY A 142 -1.10 3.17 -3.78
N GLY A 143 -2.25 2.93 -3.13
CA GLY A 143 -2.99 3.94 -2.36
C GLY A 143 -2.16 4.56 -1.24
N MET A 144 -1.45 3.74 -0.47
CA MET A 144 -0.58 4.19 0.62
C MET A 144 0.83 4.51 0.14
N GLY A 145 1.42 3.61 -0.65
CA GLY A 145 2.80 3.74 -1.13
C GLY A 145 3.05 4.91 -2.08
N GLY A 146 2.00 5.50 -2.64
CA GLY A 146 2.14 6.72 -3.44
C GLY A 146 2.46 7.99 -2.64
N ALA A 147 2.48 7.95 -1.30
CA ALA A 147 2.78 9.10 -0.45
C ALA A 147 4.28 9.35 -0.20
N PRO A 148 5.13 8.33 0.05
CA PRO A 148 6.55 8.52 0.35
C PRO A 148 7.33 9.39 -0.64
N PRO A 149 7.13 9.31 -1.97
CA PRO A 149 7.86 10.19 -2.90
C PRO A 149 7.67 11.68 -2.61
N LEU A 150 6.41 12.13 -2.49
CA LEU A 150 6.11 13.52 -2.19
C LEU A 150 6.51 13.89 -0.74
N ALA A 151 6.29 13.01 0.23
CA ALA A 151 6.70 13.24 1.61
C ALA A 151 8.22 13.42 1.73
N GLY A 152 9.00 12.64 0.99
CA GLY A 152 10.47 12.75 0.92
C GLY A 152 10.92 14.08 0.34
N THR A 153 10.34 14.47 -0.80
CA THR A 153 10.70 15.75 -1.45
C THR A 153 10.24 16.97 -0.66
N LEU A 154 9.09 16.92 0.03
CA LEU A 154 8.66 17.97 0.97
C LEU A 154 9.62 18.11 2.16
N ASN A 155 10.27 17.04 2.59
CA ASN A 155 11.36 17.05 3.58
C ASN A 155 12.75 17.35 2.96
N LYS A 156 12.80 17.80 1.70
CA LYS A 156 14.00 18.17 0.93
C LYS A 156 14.89 16.98 0.55
N GLY A 157 14.43 15.73 0.72
CA GLY A 157 15.16 14.52 0.38
C GLY A 157 14.99 14.08 -1.07
N VAL A 158 15.73 13.04 -1.44
CA VAL A 158 15.57 12.30 -2.69
C VAL A 158 14.84 10.97 -2.37
N CYS A 159 13.91 10.55 -3.23
CA CYS A 159 13.16 9.31 -3.07
C CYS A 159 13.24 8.47 -4.34
N LEU A 160 13.64 7.21 -4.22
CA LEU A 160 13.51 6.19 -5.26
C LEU A 160 12.40 5.23 -4.87
N ILE A 161 11.35 5.17 -5.67
CA ILE A 161 10.23 4.26 -5.46
C ILE A 161 10.13 3.23 -6.58
N ILE A 162 9.97 1.97 -6.21
CA ILE A 162 9.84 0.84 -7.14
C ILE A 162 8.38 0.40 -7.19
N ASP A 163 7.83 0.17 -8.38
CA ASP A 163 6.54 -0.51 -8.56
C ASP A 163 6.55 -1.33 -9.84
N VAL A 164 5.91 -2.48 -9.79
CA VAL A 164 5.78 -3.39 -10.95
C VAL A 164 4.86 -2.82 -12.03
N ASP A 165 3.93 -1.96 -11.66
CA ASP A 165 2.91 -1.39 -12.56
C ASP A 165 3.26 0.07 -12.92
N GLU A 166 3.74 0.26 -14.15
CA GLU A 166 4.04 1.58 -14.71
C GLU A 166 2.84 2.54 -14.63
N LYS A 167 1.60 2.03 -14.77
CA LYS A 167 0.39 2.87 -14.72
C LYS A 167 0.21 3.52 -13.35
N ARG A 168 0.58 2.82 -12.26
CA ARG A 168 0.56 3.37 -10.91
C ARG A 168 1.56 4.51 -10.77
N LEU A 169 2.79 4.33 -11.23
CA LEU A 169 3.83 5.37 -11.21
C LEU A 169 3.40 6.59 -12.05
N LYS A 170 2.98 6.40 -13.29
CA LYS A 170 2.52 7.48 -14.18
C LYS A 170 1.31 8.22 -13.62
N ARG A 171 0.38 7.52 -12.97
CA ARG A 171 -0.75 8.15 -12.27
C ARG A 171 -0.26 9.09 -11.16
N ARG A 172 0.76 8.69 -10.38
CA ARG A 172 1.34 9.54 -9.32
C ARG A 172 2.11 10.71 -9.90
N GLN A 173 2.81 10.51 -11.00
CA GLN A 173 3.46 11.60 -11.74
C GLN A 173 2.44 12.62 -12.25
N GLY A 174 1.37 12.18 -12.90
CA GLY A 174 0.29 13.06 -13.38
C GLY A 174 -0.41 13.85 -12.26
N LYS A 175 -0.45 13.30 -11.05
CA LYS A 175 -1.01 13.96 -9.84
C LYS A 175 0.04 14.74 -9.03
N ARG A 176 1.28 14.84 -9.51
CA ARG A 176 2.40 15.55 -8.87
C ARG A 176 2.80 14.99 -7.48
N TYR A 177 2.62 13.70 -7.28
CA TYR A 177 3.16 12.97 -6.12
C TYR A 177 4.52 12.36 -6.41
N LEU A 178 4.89 12.27 -7.69
CA LEU A 178 6.13 11.71 -8.20
C LEU A 178 6.64 12.64 -9.31
N ASP A 179 7.94 12.90 -9.36
CA ASP A 179 8.52 13.83 -10.34
C ASP A 179 8.86 13.12 -11.65
N GLU A 180 9.64 12.02 -11.61
CA GLU A 180 10.14 11.32 -12.78
C GLU A 180 9.80 9.83 -12.75
N VAL A 181 9.72 9.19 -13.92
CA VAL A 181 9.49 7.75 -14.08
C VAL A 181 10.45 7.20 -15.12
N THR A 182 11.12 6.08 -14.82
CA THR A 182 12.00 5.35 -15.73
C THR A 182 11.82 3.84 -15.53
N ASP A 183 12.16 3.05 -16.53
CA ASP A 183 12.26 1.58 -16.48
C ASP A 183 13.73 1.11 -16.44
N ASN A 184 14.68 2.04 -16.42
CA ASN A 184 16.10 1.77 -16.43
C ASN A 184 16.75 2.08 -15.07
N LEU A 185 17.35 1.07 -14.43
CA LEU A 185 17.98 1.22 -13.12
C LEU A 185 19.19 2.16 -13.15
N ASP A 186 20.04 2.09 -14.20
CA ASP A 186 21.22 2.94 -14.28
C ASP A 186 20.84 4.42 -14.44
N ASP A 187 19.77 4.69 -15.20
CA ASP A 187 19.22 6.02 -15.35
C ASP A 187 18.61 6.54 -14.02
N ALA A 188 17.88 5.68 -13.30
CA ALA A 188 17.37 6.02 -11.97
C ALA A 188 18.49 6.35 -10.99
N ILE A 189 19.56 5.53 -10.93
CA ILE A 189 20.73 5.74 -10.06
C ILE A 189 21.43 7.05 -10.41
N LYS A 190 21.62 7.34 -11.70
CA LYS A 190 22.20 8.60 -12.14
C LYS A 190 21.38 9.81 -11.66
N GLN A 191 20.06 9.79 -11.88
CA GLN A 191 19.17 10.88 -11.49
C GLN A 191 19.19 11.13 -9.95
N VAL A 192 19.10 10.05 -9.16
CA VAL A 192 19.09 10.20 -7.69
C VAL A 192 20.44 10.66 -7.15
N ASN A 193 21.57 10.24 -7.73
CA ASN A 193 22.90 10.68 -7.33
C ASN A 193 23.10 12.16 -7.66
N GLU A 194 22.78 12.60 -8.87
CA GLU A 194 22.85 14.02 -9.26
C GLU A 194 22.00 14.90 -8.33
N ALA A 195 20.79 14.44 -7.98
CA ALA A 195 19.92 15.17 -7.07
C ALA A 195 20.47 15.22 -5.63
N LYS A 196 21.05 14.11 -5.13
CA LYS A 196 21.70 14.03 -3.81
C LYS A 196 22.89 15.01 -3.70
N GLU A 197 23.78 14.97 -4.67
CA GLU A 197 24.97 15.85 -4.73
C GLU A 197 24.56 17.33 -4.77
N ALA A 198 23.57 17.64 -5.58
CA ALA A 198 23.01 18.99 -5.68
C ALA A 198 22.15 19.39 -4.46
N LYS A 199 21.85 18.47 -3.53
CA LYS A 199 20.89 18.65 -2.42
C LYS A 199 19.52 19.16 -2.91
N LYS A 200 19.11 18.73 -4.10
CA LYS A 200 17.86 19.10 -4.73
C LYS A 200 16.82 18.00 -4.48
N PRO A 201 15.63 18.33 -3.94
CA PRO A 201 14.58 17.35 -3.81
C PRO A 201 14.20 16.76 -5.16
N LEU A 202 14.07 15.43 -5.23
CA LEU A 202 13.65 14.69 -6.42
C LEU A 202 13.03 13.38 -6.01
N SER A 203 11.96 12.99 -6.68
CA SER A 203 11.38 11.65 -6.58
C SER A 203 11.41 10.95 -7.93
N VAL A 204 11.97 9.73 -7.95
CA VAL A 204 12.10 8.90 -9.16
C VAL A 204 11.34 7.61 -8.95
N GLY A 205 10.43 7.28 -9.87
CA GLY A 205 9.75 6.00 -9.97
C GLY A 205 10.49 5.06 -10.91
N LEU A 206 10.85 3.89 -10.42
CA LEU A 206 11.48 2.84 -11.20
C LEU A 206 10.49 1.71 -11.43
N VAL A 207 10.20 1.40 -12.70
CA VAL A 207 9.35 0.26 -13.06
C VAL A 207 10.14 -1.03 -12.89
N GLY A 208 9.62 -1.95 -12.06
CA GLY A 208 10.24 -3.25 -11.87
C GLY A 208 9.81 -3.96 -10.58
N ASN A 209 10.31 -5.17 -10.40
CA ASN A 209 9.98 -5.99 -9.24
C ASN A 209 10.92 -5.70 -8.07
N ALA A 210 10.35 -5.36 -6.92
CA ALA A 210 11.13 -5.05 -5.71
C ALA A 210 11.98 -6.25 -5.23
N ALA A 211 11.54 -7.48 -5.47
CA ALA A 211 12.29 -8.68 -5.12
C ALA A 211 13.60 -8.84 -5.91
N GLU A 212 13.68 -8.24 -7.11
CA GLU A 212 14.89 -8.22 -7.94
C GLU A 212 15.70 -6.94 -7.71
N LEU A 213 15.01 -5.80 -7.63
CA LEU A 213 15.67 -4.49 -7.58
C LEU A 213 16.26 -4.16 -6.21
N TYR A 214 15.66 -4.60 -5.08
CA TYR A 214 16.28 -4.36 -3.77
C TYR A 214 17.62 -5.07 -3.59
N PRO A 215 17.79 -6.36 -3.96
CA PRO A 215 19.09 -7.01 -3.94
C PRO A 215 20.12 -6.33 -4.87
N GLU A 216 19.73 -5.90 -6.05
CA GLU A 216 20.64 -5.24 -6.98
C GLU A 216 21.03 -3.83 -6.50
N ILE A 217 20.09 -3.05 -5.98
CA ILE A 217 20.38 -1.73 -5.38
C ILE A 217 21.28 -1.89 -4.14
N LEU A 218 21.07 -2.93 -3.33
CA LEU A 218 21.96 -3.25 -2.22
C LEU A 218 23.37 -3.58 -2.68
N ARG A 219 23.52 -4.36 -3.76
CA ARG A 219 24.81 -4.63 -4.38
C ARG A 219 25.50 -3.32 -4.82
N ARG A 220 24.78 -2.48 -5.56
CA ARG A 220 25.28 -1.17 -6.02
C ARG A 220 25.65 -0.24 -4.85
N HIS A 221 24.88 -0.30 -3.75
CA HIS A 221 25.21 0.43 -2.53
C HIS A 221 26.53 -0.03 -1.91
N LYS A 222 26.75 -1.36 -1.82
CA LYS A 222 28.01 -1.94 -1.32
C LYS A 222 29.20 -1.61 -2.22
N ASP A 223 28.99 -1.53 -3.52
CA ASP A 223 30.02 -1.19 -4.51
C ASP A 223 30.30 0.34 -4.56
N GLY A 224 29.54 1.15 -3.82
CA GLY A 224 29.72 2.60 -3.75
C GLY A 224 29.16 3.37 -4.94
N GLU A 225 28.33 2.74 -5.79
CA GLU A 225 27.71 3.40 -6.94
C GLU A 225 26.56 4.35 -6.55
N LEU A 226 25.91 4.08 -5.42
CA LEU A 226 24.97 4.99 -4.77
C LEU A 226 24.99 4.77 -3.26
N THR A 227 24.48 5.74 -2.50
CA THR A 227 24.29 5.60 -1.05
C THR A 227 22.82 5.73 -0.71
N VAL A 228 22.22 4.66 -0.19
CA VAL A 228 20.88 4.67 0.38
C VAL A 228 20.97 4.99 1.86
N ASP A 229 20.17 5.92 2.35
CA ASP A 229 20.21 6.41 3.73
C ASP A 229 18.98 5.94 4.55
N ILE A 230 17.84 5.73 3.88
CA ILE A 230 16.59 5.29 4.47
C ILE A 230 15.99 4.21 3.58
N VAL A 231 15.51 3.12 4.19
CA VAL A 231 14.79 2.04 3.50
C VAL A 231 13.42 1.86 4.14
N THR A 232 12.38 1.78 3.33
CA THR A 232 11.02 1.47 3.76
C THR A 232 10.30 0.65 2.70
N ASP A 233 9.08 0.18 2.97
CA ASP A 233 8.29 -0.61 2.05
C ASP A 233 6.79 -0.37 2.22
N GLN A 234 6.06 -0.38 1.10
CA GLN A 234 4.61 -0.31 1.01
C GLN A 234 4.05 -1.30 -0.03
N THR A 235 4.80 -2.37 -0.31
CA THR A 235 4.29 -3.47 -1.15
C THR A 235 3.16 -4.23 -0.45
N SER A 236 2.38 -5.00 -1.21
CA SER A 236 1.29 -5.82 -0.67
C SER A 236 1.77 -7.12 -0.03
N ALA A 237 2.91 -7.12 0.67
CA ALA A 237 3.53 -8.30 1.28
C ALA A 237 2.72 -8.93 2.44
N HIS A 238 1.60 -8.34 2.82
CA HIS A 238 0.66 -8.90 3.79
C HIS A 238 -0.23 -10.02 3.20
N ASP A 239 -0.38 -10.08 1.87
CA ASP A 239 -1.15 -11.09 1.15
C ASP A 239 -0.34 -11.62 -0.03
N PRO A 240 0.09 -12.91 -0.02
CA PRO A 240 0.85 -13.49 -1.11
C PRO A 240 0.18 -13.42 -2.48
N LEU A 241 -1.14 -13.46 -2.55
CA LEU A 241 -1.86 -13.35 -3.82
C LEU A 241 -1.85 -11.90 -4.38
N SER A 242 -1.52 -10.94 -3.53
CA SER A 242 -1.40 -9.52 -3.88
C SER A 242 0.06 -9.06 -4.04
N TYR A 243 1.03 -9.97 -4.02
CA TYR A 243 2.45 -9.71 -4.27
C TYR A 243 2.90 -10.41 -5.55
N LEU A 244 3.43 -9.67 -6.52
CA LEU A 244 3.83 -10.22 -7.82
C LEU A 244 5.15 -11.00 -7.73
N PRO A 245 5.16 -12.33 -8.03
CA PRO A 245 6.40 -13.09 -8.19
C PRO A 245 7.25 -12.58 -9.36
N THR A 246 8.56 -12.79 -9.31
CA THR A 246 9.51 -12.29 -10.32
C THR A 246 9.30 -12.86 -11.71
N GLU A 247 8.79 -14.09 -11.80
CA GLU A 247 8.62 -14.83 -13.05
C GLU A 247 7.29 -14.54 -13.77
N ILE A 248 6.41 -13.71 -13.18
CA ILE A 248 5.06 -13.46 -13.67
C ILE A 248 4.94 -12.01 -14.10
N THR A 249 4.30 -11.76 -15.24
CA THR A 249 4.04 -10.39 -15.72
C THR A 249 2.88 -9.75 -14.97
N VAL A 250 2.79 -8.43 -15.00
CA VAL A 250 1.66 -7.69 -14.42
C VAL A 250 0.34 -8.07 -15.08
N GLU A 251 0.38 -8.32 -16.39
CA GLU A 251 -0.77 -8.72 -17.19
C GLU A 251 -1.31 -10.10 -16.82
N ASP A 252 -0.42 -11.04 -16.50
CA ASP A 252 -0.78 -12.42 -16.17
C ASP A 252 -1.08 -12.63 -14.68
N TRP A 253 -0.73 -11.66 -13.84
CA TRP A 253 -0.82 -11.75 -12.37
C TRP A 253 -2.14 -12.34 -11.88
N GLN A 254 -3.25 -11.69 -12.22
CA GLN A 254 -4.56 -12.09 -11.69
C GLN A 254 -5.02 -13.45 -12.21
N SER A 255 -4.68 -13.76 -13.48
CA SER A 255 -5.02 -15.06 -14.07
C SER A 255 -4.22 -16.19 -13.46
N GLU A 256 -2.92 -15.99 -13.24
CA GLU A 256 -2.04 -16.97 -12.58
C GLU A 256 -2.39 -17.16 -11.10
N ALA A 257 -2.61 -16.08 -10.36
CA ALA A 257 -3.03 -16.15 -8.97
C ALA A 257 -4.37 -16.88 -8.76
N LYS A 258 -5.26 -16.81 -9.76
CA LYS A 258 -6.57 -17.48 -9.72
C LYS A 258 -6.52 -18.91 -10.21
N SER A 259 -5.68 -19.23 -11.22
CA SER A 259 -5.59 -20.56 -11.83
C SER A 259 -4.88 -21.57 -10.94
N ASP A 260 -3.80 -21.16 -10.28
CA ASP A 260 -3.01 -22.00 -9.34
C ASP A 260 -2.55 -21.17 -8.14
N PRO A 261 -3.45 -20.92 -7.17
CA PRO A 261 -3.14 -20.09 -5.99
C PRO A 261 -2.02 -20.68 -5.10
N GLU A 262 -1.87 -21.99 -5.07
CA GLU A 262 -0.86 -22.65 -4.24
C GLU A 262 0.55 -22.41 -4.79
N THR A 263 0.77 -22.72 -6.06
CA THR A 263 2.05 -22.46 -6.73
C THR A 263 2.36 -20.96 -6.75
N PHE A 264 1.36 -20.13 -7.04
CA PHE A 264 1.53 -18.66 -7.01
C PHE A 264 1.97 -18.17 -5.63
N THR A 265 1.30 -18.60 -4.57
CA THR A 265 1.63 -18.24 -3.18
C THR A 265 3.06 -18.64 -2.82
N LYS A 266 3.52 -19.82 -3.24
CA LYS A 266 4.89 -20.27 -3.00
C LYS A 266 5.89 -19.33 -3.66
N LYS A 267 5.73 -19.04 -4.95
CA LYS A 267 6.58 -18.12 -5.70
C LYS A 267 6.57 -16.70 -5.12
N ALA A 268 5.40 -16.20 -4.73
CA ALA A 268 5.26 -14.90 -4.10
C ALA A 268 6.03 -14.82 -2.77
N ARG A 269 5.96 -15.87 -1.94
CA ARG A 269 6.73 -15.93 -0.69
C ARG A 269 8.24 -15.98 -0.91
N GLU A 270 8.71 -16.65 -1.95
CA GLU A 270 10.14 -16.66 -2.32
C GLU A 270 10.59 -15.25 -2.75
N ALA A 271 9.79 -14.56 -3.55
CA ALA A 271 10.05 -13.17 -3.96
C ALA A 271 10.04 -12.20 -2.76
N MET A 272 9.03 -12.31 -1.88
CA MET A 272 8.99 -11.52 -0.63
C MET A 272 10.23 -11.75 0.23
N ALA A 273 10.67 -13.02 0.35
CA ALA A 273 11.85 -13.35 1.14
C ALA A 273 13.12 -12.69 0.59
N ALA A 274 13.27 -12.64 -0.73
CA ALA A 274 14.41 -11.97 -1.37
C ALA A 274 14.42 -10.46 -1.09
N GLN A 275 13.27 -9.79 -1.20
CA GLN A 275 13.14 -8.37 -0.87
C GLN A 275 13.44 -8.10 0.61
N VAL A 276 12.82 -8.85 1.53
CA VAL A 276 13.00 -8.69 2.98
C VAL A 276 14.45 -8.96 3.38
N GLN A 277 15.10 -9.97 2.79
CA GLN A 277 16.51 -10.24 3.04
C GLN A 277 17.39 -9.04 2.69
N ALA A 278 17.16 -8.42 1.55
CA ALA A 278 17.90 -7.22 1.16
C ALA A 278 17.62 -6.04 2.11
N MET A 279 16.37 -5.85 2.57
CA MET A 279 16.03 -4.83 3.56
C MET A 279 16.73 -5.07 4.91
N VAL A 280 16.78 -6.32 5.37
CA VAL A 280 17.49 -6.69 6.63
C VAL A 280 19.00 -6.44 6.49
N GLU A 281 19.59 -6.72 5.33
CA GLU A 281 20.99 -6.40 5.08
C GLU A 281 21.25 -4.89 5.07
N PHE A 282 20.35 -4.10 4.46
CA PHE A 282 20.42 -2.62 4.56
C PHE A 282 20.42 -2.15 6.01
N LEU A 283 19.60 -2.74 6.89
CA LEU A 283 19.54 -2.37 8.30
C LEU A 283 20.89 -2.51 9.02
N SER A 284 21.76 -3.43 8.57
CA SER A 284 23.12 -3.59 9.10
C SER A 284 24.13 -2.57 8.56
N LEU A 285 23.81 -1.88 7.47
CA LEU A 285 24.68 -0.96 6.74
C LEU A 285 24.31 0.51 6.93
N ILE A 286 23.04 0.79 7.18
CA ILE A 286 22.48 2.14 7.33
C ILE A 286 21.82 2.32 8.70
N HIS A 287 21.58 3.55 9.08
CA HIS A 287 21.03 3.86 10.42
C HIS A 287 19.51 3.72 10.50
N ILE A 288 18.83 3.59 9.36
CA ILE A 288 17.35 3.50 9.28
C ILE A 288 16.94 2.67 8.07
#